data_d57ccf49f93fe5cc12987f3cedef7135
#
_entry.id   d57ccf49f93fe5cc12987f3cedef7135
#
_cell.length_a   1.000
_cell.length_b   1.000
_cell.length_c   1.000
_cell.angle_alpha   90.00
_cell.angle_beta   90.00
_cell.angle_gamma   90.00
#
_symmetry.space_group_name_H-M   'P 1'
#
loop_
_entity.id
_entity.type
_entity.pdbx_description
1 polymer ?
#
loop_
_entity_poly.entity_id
_entity_poly.type
_entity_poly.pdbx_seq_one_letter_code
_entity_poly.pdbx_strand_id
1 'polypeptide(L)'
;MDLGLKGKRFAVTGGTRGIGRAVVEGLLAEGATVAFCARTSEAVAATQQELGSGAIGTAVDVGATAALAAWVDATADAFGGLDGVVANVSALAIPESAENWRTSFEVDLMGTVGLVDAALPHLQASGDGSIVTISSVSGREIDFAAGPYGTMKAAIIHYTQGLAYQLAGKGVRANTVSPGNTYFPDGVWSSIEQNDPELFATALALNPTGRMATPAEVANAVVFLSSRAAGFITGTNLLVDGALTRGVQF
;
A
#
# COMPACT_ATOMS: atom_id res chain seq x y z
N MET A 1 22.58 -3.83 -4.12
CA MET A 1 21.89 -5.12 -3.93
C MET A 1 21.02 -5.32 -5.16
N ASP A 2 21.07 -6.46 -5.79
CA ASP A 2 20.10 -6.80 -6.83
C ASP A 2 18.81 -7.27 -6.17
N LEU A 3 17.70 -6.58 -6.45
CA LEU A 3 16.38 -6.91 -5.91
C LEU A 3 15.69 -8.04 -6.70
N GLY A 4 16.16 -8.36 -7.90
CA GLY A 4 15.58 -9.41 -8.77
C GLY A 4 14.17 -9.08 -9.25
N LEU A 5 13.85 -7.78 -9.43
CA LEU A 5 12.54 -7.30 -9.86
C LEU A 5 12.43 -7.09 -11.38
N LYS A 6 13.54 -7.13 -12.10
CA LYS A 6 13.54 -6.96 -13.55
C LYS A 6 12.63 -8.00 -14.24
N GLY A 7 11.68 -7.50 -15.01
CA GLY A 7 10.70 -8.33 -15.71
C GLY A 7 9.58 -8.91 -14.84
N LYS A 8 9.53 -8.57 -13.55
CA LYS A 8 8.42 -8.92 -12.66
C LYS A 8 7.20 -8.03 -12.92
N ARG A 9 6.02 -8.53 -12.61
CA ARG A 9 4.71 -7.96 -12.97
C ARG A 9 3.93 -7.66 -11.70
N PHE A 10 3.56 -6.39 -11.53
CA PHE A 10 2.89 -5.94 -10.32
C PHE A 10 1.58 -5.22 -10.59
N ALA A 11 0.62 -5.36 -9.66
CA ALA A 11 -0.58 -4.55 -9.59
C ALA A 11 -0.58 -3.72 -8.30
N VAL A 12 -0.74 -2.38 -8.42
CA VAL A 12 -0.69 -1.43 -7.31
C VAL A 12 -1.98 -0.63 -7.24
N THR A 13 -2.68 -0.68 -6.10
CA THR A 13 -3.87 0.16 -5.90
C THR A 13 -3.49 1.54 -5.37
N GLY A 14 -4.16 2.60 -5.89
CA GLY A 14 -3.89 3.99 -5.48
C GLY A 14 -2.57 4.55 -6.04
N GLY A 15 -2.22 4.23 -7.28
CA GLY A 15 -0.92 4.53 -7.88
C GLY A 15 -0.74 5.95 -8.43
N THR A 16 -1.71 6.88 -8.24
CA THR A 16 -1.64 8.21 -8.85
C THR A 16 -0.96 9.28 -8.01
N ARG A 17 -0.80 9.08 -6.70
CA ARG A 17 -0.17 10.05 -5.79
C ARG A 17 0.43 9.40 -4.55
N GLY A 18 1.23 10.16 -3.81
CA GLY A 18 1.76 9.77 -2.50
C GLY A 18 2.53 8.45 -2.53
N ILE A 19 2.32 7.62 -1.51
CA ILE A 19 3.04 6.35 -1.34
C ILE A 19 2.81 5.42 -2.53
N GLY A 20 1.56 5.27 -2.99
CA GLY A 20 1.25 4.38 -4.12
C GLY A 20 1.95 4.80 -5.41
N ARG A 21 2.02 6.10 -5.71
CA ARG A 21 2.78 6.61 -6.87
C ARG A 21 4.27 6.32 -6.73
N ALA A 22 4.85 6.58 -5.57
CA ALA A 22 6.26 6.29 -5.32
C ALA A 22 6.58 4.78 -5.40
N VAL A 23 5.65 3.90 -5.01
CA VAL A 23 5.78 2.45 -5.18
C VAL A 23 5.80 2.07 -6.66
N VAL A 24 4.90 2.62 -7.47
CA VAL A 24 4.88 2.38 -8.92
C VAL A 24 6.22 2.80 -9.53
N GLU A 25 6.70 4.01 -9.22
CA GLU A 25 7.99 4.54 -9.70
C GLU A 25 9.17 3.66 -9.27
N GLY A 26 9.19 3.24 -7.99
CA GLY A 26 10.25 2.38 -7.48
C GLY A 26 10.31 1.01 -8.15
N LEU A 27 9.15 0.38 -8.37
CA LEU A 27 9.07 -0.90 -9.09
C LEU A 27 9.51 -0.76 -10.56
N LEU A 28 9.09 0.32 -11.24
CA LEU A 28 9.52 0.61 -12.62
C LEU A 28 11.03 0.85 -12.70
N ALA A 29 11.61 1.58 -11.74
CA ALA A 29 13.04 1.84 -11.68
C ALA A 29 13.87 0.56 -11.53
N GLU A 30 13.33 -0.47 -10.88
CA GLU A 30 13.92 -1.82 -10.77
C GLU A 30 13.63 -2.71 -12.00
N GLY A 31 13.00 -2.17 -13.04
CA GLY A 31 12.72 -2.87 -14.29
C GLY A 31 11.51 -3.80 -14.26
N ALA A 32 10.61 -3.64 -13.30
CA ALA A 32 9.32 -4.33 -13.29
C ALA A 32 8.34 -3.68 -14.28
N THR A 33 7.29 -4.42 -14.64
CA THR A 33 6.10 -3.90 -15.34
C THR A 33 5.00 -3.71 -14.30
N VAL A 34 4.33 -2.56 -14.33
CA VAL A 34 3.38 -2.20 -13.27
C VAL A 34 2.03 -1.78 -13.84
N ALA A 35 0.95 -2.42 -13.41
CA ALA A 35 -0.39 -1.88 -13.53
C ALA A 35 -0.75 -1.14 -12.24
N PHE A 36 -1.41 0.00 -12.38
CA PHE A 36 -1.92 0.73 -11.23
C PHE A 36 -3.38 1.16 -11.45
N CYS A 37 -4.12 1.31 -10.37
CA CYS A 37 -5.46 1.85 -10.43
C CYS A 37 -5.67 3.02 -9.47
N ALA A 38 -6.65 3.86 -9.79
CA ALA A 38 -7.22 4.88 -8.93
C ALA A 38 -8.62 5.22 -9.42
N ARG A 39 -9.41 5.95 -8.63
CA ARG A 39 -10.81 6.24 -8.97
C ARG A 39 -10.99 7.25 -10.10
N THR A 40 -10.12 8.24 -10.21
CA THR A 40 -10.26 9.38 -11.09
C THR A 40 -9.57 9.14 -12.43
N SER A 41 -10.34 9.04 -13.51
CA SER A 41 -9.83 8.75 -14.86
C SER A 41 -8.78 9.76 -15.33
N GLU A 42 -8.99 11.05 -15.04
CA GLU A 42 -8.09 12.13 -15.41
C GLU A 42 -6.74 11.99 -14.71
N ALA A 43 -6.74 11.69 -13.41
CA ALA A 43 -5.51 11.47 -12.64
C ALA A 43 -4.77 10.21 -13.11
N VAL A 44 -5.49 9.16 -13.47
CA VAL A 44 -4.91 7.94 -14.03
C VAL A 44 -4.24 8.22 -15.37
N ALA A 45 -4.92 8.92 -16.29
CA ALA A 45 -4.38 9.25 -17.61
C ALA A 45 -3.14 10.16 -17.52
N ALA A 46 -3.17 11.20 -16.68
CA ALA A 46 -2.03 12.07 -16.44
C ALA A 46 -0.84 11.28 -15.88
N THR A 47 -1.07 10.45 -14.86
CA THR A 47 -0.04 9.60 -14.24
C THR A 47 0.58 8.63 -15.25
N GLN A 48 -0.23 7.99 -16.09
CA GLN A 48 0.28 7.08 -17.11
C GLN A 48 1.13 7.81 -18.15
N GLN A 49 0.73 9.01 -18.55
CA GLN A 49 1.50 9.83 -19.48
C GLN A 49 2.89 10.17 -18.90
N GLU A 50 2.96 10.53 -17.63
CA GLU A 50 4.21 10.84 -16.94
C GLU A 50 5.11 9.61 -16.75
N LEU A 51 4.54 8.44 -16.44
CA LEU A 51 5.30 7.21 -16.21
C LEU A 51 5.76 6.51 -17.49
N GLY A 52 5.13 6.81 -18.61
CA GLY A 52 5.47 6.21 -19.91
C GLY A 52 5.01 4.75 -20.05
N SER A 53 5.66 4.03 -20.98
CA SER A 53 5.19 2.71 -21.45
C SER A 53 5.38 1.54 -20.48
N GLY A 54 6.11 1.73 -19.39
CA GLY A 54 6.31 0.69 -18.37
C GLY A 54 5.14 0.52 -17.39
N ALA A 55 4.17 1.45 -17.41
CA ALA A 55 3.02 1.48 -16.52
C ALA A 55 1.71 1.42 -17.30
N ILE A 56 0.70 0.72 -16.77
CA ILE A 56 -0.68 0.71 -17.28
C ILE A 56 -1.60 1.21 -16.18
N GLY A 57 -2.27 2.34 -16.43
CA GLY A 57 -3.23 2.93 -15.51
C GLY A 57 -4.67 2.57 -15.88
N THR A 58 -5.49 2.25 -14.88
CA THR A 58 -6.93 1.97 -15.09
C THR A 58 -7.76 2.67 -14.01
N ALA A 59 -8.88 3.27 -14.40
CA ALA A 59 -9.81 3.86 -13.45
C ALA A 59 -10.64 2.76 -12.78
N VAL A 60 -10.41 2.51 -11.49
CA VAL A 60 -11.13 1.48 -10.70
C VAL A 60 -11.35 2.01 -9.29
N ASP A 61 -12.55 1.81 -8.77
CA ASP A 61 -12.85 1.95 -7.34
C ASP A 61 -12.64 0.59 -6.65
N VAL A 62 -11.74 0.55 -5.67
CA VAL A 62 -11.44 -0.69 -4.92
C VAL A 62 -12.62 -1.18 -4.07
N GLY A 63 -13.57 -0.29 -3.72
CA GLY A 63 -14.81 -0.66 -3.06
C GLY A 63 -15.78 -1.42 -3.99
N ALA A 64 -15.60 -1.36 -5.31
CA ALA A 64 -16.38 -2.09 -6.29
C ALA A 64 -15.72 -3.46 -6.58
N THR A 65 -15.95 -4.44 -5.73
CA THR A 65 -15.27 -5.76 -5.74
C THR A 65 -15.23 -6.41 -7.12
N ALA A 66 -16.33 -6.40 -7.87
CA ALA A 66 -16.37 -7.01 -9.21
C ALA A 66 -15.49 -6.27 -10.21
N ALA A 67 -15.45 -4.93 -10.16
CA ALA A 67 -14.60 -4.11 -11.03
C ALA A 67 -13.11 -4.30 -10.68
N LEU A 68 -12.80 -4.39 -9.37
CA LEU A 68 -11.45 -4.68 -8.89
C LEU A 68 -10.96 -6.04 -9.37
N ALA A 69 -11.77 -7.09 -9.25
CA ALA A 69 -11.43 -8.44 -9.73
C ALA A 69 -11.20 -8.45 -11.25
N ALA A 70 -12.11 -7.86 -12.02
CA ALA A 70 -11.97 -7.76 -13.47
C ALA A 70 -10.68 -6.99 -13.88
N TRP A 71 -10.28 -5.96 -13.14
CA TRP A 71 -9.03 -5.26 -13.38
C TRP A 71 -7.80 -6.11 -13.11
N VAL A 72 -7.82 -6.91 -12.03
CA VAL A 72 -6.72 -7.83 -11.70
C VAL A 72 -6.56 -8.89 -12.80
N ASP A 73 -7.66 -9.51 -13.22
CA ASP A 73 -7.63 -10.53 -14.29
C ASP A 73 -7.15 -9.93 -15.61
N ALA A 74 -7.67 -8.77 -16.02
CA ALA A 74 -7.23 -8.08 -17.23
C ALA A 74 -5.74 -7.70 -17.18
N THR A 75 -5.24 -7.32 -15.99
CA THR A 75 -3.82 -7.03 -15.77
C THR A 75 -2.98 -8.30 -15.92
N ALA A 76 -3.42 -9.41 -15.31
CA ALA A 76 -2.73 -10.69 -15.43
C ALA A 76 -2.69 -11.18 -16.87
N ASP A 77 -3.78 -11.04 -17.61
CA ASP A 77 -3.84 -11.39 -19.03
C ASP A 77 -2.89 -10.54 -19.87
N ALA A 78 -2.90 -9.22 -19.67
CA ALA A 78 -2.05 -8.28 -20.40
C ALA A 78 -0.55 -8.51 -20.16
N PHE A 79 -0.18 -8.92 -18.96
CA PHE A 79 1.21 -9.16 -18.58
C PHE A 79 1.66 -10.61 -18.70
N GLY A 80 0.73 -11.54 -18.96
CA GLY A 80 0.99 -12.96 -18.94
C GLY A 80 1.20 -13.54 -17.53
N GLY A 81 0.55 -12.97 -16.54
CA GLY A 81 0.55 -13.35 -15.12
C GLY A 81 0.87 -12.20 -14.17
N LEU A 82 0.86 -12.47 -12.86
CA LEU A 82 1.25 -11.52 -11.80
C LEU A 82 2.28 -12.15 -10.86
N ASP A 83 3.28 -11.36 -10.48
CA ASP A 83 4.30 -11.74 -9.49
C ASP A 83 4.08 -11.03 -8.14
N GLY A 84 3.36 -9.91 -8.12
CA GLY A 84 3.06 -9.22 -6.87
C GLY A 84 1.89 -8.25 -6.94
N VAL A 85 1.33 -7.98 -5.76
CA VAL A 85 0.31 -6.94 -5.56
C VAL A 85 0.64 -6.06 -4.37
N VAL A 86 0.28 -4.77 -4.49
CA VAL A 86 0.41 -3.80 -3.40
C VAL A 86 -0.96 -3.18 -3.12
N ALA A 87 -1.51 -3.49 -1.94
CA ALA A 87 -2.76 -2.90 -1.44
C ALA A 87 -2.43 -1.61 -0.68
N ASN A 88 -2.61 -0.46 -1.36
CA ASN A 88 -2.21 0.84 -0.80
C ASN A 88 -3.38 1.80 -0.59
N VAL A 89 -4.54 1.61 -1.23
CA VAL A 89 -5.68 2.53 -1.10
C VAL A 89 -6.17 2.61 0.34
N SER A 90 -6.51 3.83 0.76
CA SER A 90 -7.23 4.09 2.01
C SER A 90 -8.28 5.18 1.80
N ALA A 91 -9.40 5.04 2.51
CA ALA A 91 -10.43 6.06 2.58
C ALA A 91 -9.99 7.29 3.40
N LEU A 92 -9.02 7.11 4.30
CA LEU A 92 -8.60 8.13 5.27
C LEU A 92 -9.78 8.69 6.08
N ALA A 93 -10.76 7.83 6.39
CA ALA A 93 -11.99 8.17 7.12
C ALA A 93 -11.69 8.19 8.63
N ILE A 94 -11.00 9.24 9.09
CA ILE A 94 -10.46 9.36 10.46
C ILE A 94 -11.52 9.72 11.49
N PRO A 95 -12.40 10.75 11.28
CA PRO A 95 -13.37 11.14 12.29
C PRO A 95 -14.35 10.02 12.66
N GLU A 96 -14.71 9.96 13.93
CA GLU A 96 -15.64 8.96 14.46
C GLU A 96 -17.06 9.20 13.92
N SER A 97 -17.57 8.32 13.09
CA SER A 97 -18.94 8.31 12.60
C SER A 97 -19.32 6.94 12.04
N ALA A 98 -20.62 6.60 12.05
CA ALA A 98 -21.11 5.35 11.47
C ALA A 98 -20.81 5.25 9.95
N GLU A 99 -20.79 6.39 9.25
CA GLU A 99 -20.43 6.45 7.83
C GLU A 99 -18.95 6.13 7.63
N ASN A 100 -18.07 6.75 8.42
CA ASN A 100 -16.63 6.51 8.33
C ASN A 100 -16.24 5.07 8.70
N TRP A 101 -16.96 4.44 9.65
CA TRP A 101 -16.80 3.01 9.95
C TRP A 101 -17.10 2.15 8.73
N ARG A 102 -18.22 2.41 8.03
CA ARG A 102 -18.55 1.66 6.80
C ARG A 102 -17.55 1.92 5.69
N THR A 103 -17.21 3.17 5.47
CA THR A 103 -16.26 3.57 4.41
C THR A 103 -14.87 2.96 4.63
N SER A 104 -14.33 3.02 5.86
CA SER A 104 -13.05 2.37 6.17
C SER A 104 -13.13 0.86 6.03
N PHE A 105 -14.23 0.23 6.46
CA PHE A 105 -14.41 -1.21 6.28
C PHE A 105 -14.43 -1.59 4.79
N GLU A 106 -15.23 -0.91 3.98
CA GLU A 106 -15.41 -1.24 2.56
C GLU A 106 -14.16 -0.95 1.73
N VAL A 107 -13.53 0.22 1.94
CA VAL A 107 -12.40 0.67 1.12
C VAL A 107 -11.08 0.10 1.63
N ASP A 108 -10.78 0.25 2.93
CA ASP A 108 -9.47 -0.13 3.46
C ASP A 108 -9.36 -1.64 3.64
N LEU A 109 -10.35 -2.28 4.30
CA LEU A 109 -10.27 -3.71 4.57
C LEU A 109 -10.78 -4.55 3.40
N MET A 110 -12.04 -4.37 2.97
CA MET A 110 -12.61 -5.20 1.92
C MET A 110 -11.99 -4.96 0.54
N GLY A 111 -11.56 -3.72 0.26
CA GLY A 111 -10.75 -3.43 -0.93
C GLY A 111 -9.41 -4.17 -0.93
N THR A 112 -8.76 -4.30 0.23
CA THR A 112 -7.54 -5.11 0.38
C THR A 112 -7.82 -6.60 0.22
N VAL A 113 -8.87 -7.12 0.86
CA VAL A 113 -9.28 -8.53 0.74
C VAL A 113 -9.62 -8.86 -0.71
N GLY A 114 -10.45 -8.03 -1.37
CA GLY A 114 -10.85 -8.24 -2.76
C GLY A 114 -9.67 -8.24 -3.74
N LEU A 115 -8.68 -7.35 -3.55
CA LEU A 115 -7.45 -7.37 -4.35
C LEU A 115 -6.69 -8.69 -4.20
N VAL A 116 -6.51 -9.13 -2.95
CA VAL A 116 -5.76 -10.36 -2.65
C VAL A 116 -6.49 -11.58 -3.22
N ASP A 117 -7.80 -11.69 -3.00
CA ASP A 117 -8.59 -12.83 -3.48
C ASP A 117 -8.53 -12.96 -5.00
N ALA A 118 -8.67 -11.83 -5.73
CA ALA A 118 -8.57 -11.82 -7.18
C ALA A 118 -7.14 -12.16 -7.68
N ALA A 119 -6.11 -11.67 -7.00
CA ALA A 119 -4.73 -11.89 -7.42
C ALA A 119 -4.17 -13.27 -7.04
N LEU A 120 -4.71 -13.91 -6.02
CA LEU A 120 -4.13 -15.12 -5.43
C LEU A 120 -3.89 -16.27 -6.43
N PRO A 121 -4.81 -16.61 -7.36
CA PRO A 121 -4.54 -17.64 -8.35
C PRO A 121 -3.31 -17.33 -9.22
N HIS A 122 -3.15 -16.07 -9.63
CA HIS A 122 -2.04 -15.61 -10.45
C HIS A 122 -0.72 -15.62 -9.69
N LEU A 123 -0.74 -15.18 -8.41
CA LEU A 123 0.44 -15.19 -7.56
C LEU A 123 0.93 -16.59 -7.23
N GLN A 124 0.01 -17.54 -7.00
CA GLN A 124 0.37 -18.95 -6.82
C GLN A 124 0.95 -19.57 -8.10
N ALA A 125 0.38 -19.23 -9.26
CA ALA A 125 0.88 -19.70 -10.54
C ALA A 125 2.30 -19.18 -10.85
N SER A 126 2.69 -18.01 -10.33
CA SER A 126 4.05 -17.48 -10.49
C SER A 126 5.11 -18.26 -9.71
N GLY A 127 4.72 -18.97 -8.65
CA GLY A 127 5.61 -19.73 -7.77
C GLY A 127 6.55 -18.87 -6.89
N ASP A 128 6.46 -17.55 -6.98
CA ASP A 128 7.30 -16.57 -6.24
C ASP A 128 6.48 -15.29 -6.00
N GLY A 129 5.23 -15.48 -5.51
CA GLY A 129 4.27 -14.41 -5.32
C GLY A 129 4.60 -13.49 -4.14
N SER A 130 4.27 -12.20 -4.25
CA SER A 130 4.41 -11.23 -3.17
C SER A 130 3.15 -10.40 -2.97
N ILE A 131 2.69 -10.32 -1.73
CA ILE A 131 1.61 -9.44 -1.28
C ILE A 131 2.22 -8.44 -0.30
N VAL A 132 2.07 -7.14 -0.59
CA VAL A 132 2.43 -6.08 0.36
C VAL A 132 1.20 -5.22 0.62
N THR A 133 0.85 -5.06 1.90
CA THR A 133 -0.27 -4.20 2.32
C THR A 133 0.27 -2.96 3.03
N ILE A 134 -0.38 -1.82 2.81
CA ILE A 134 -0.04 -0.58 3.50
C ILE A 134 -1.02 -0.36 4.66
N SER A 135 -0.49 -0.52 5.88
CA SER A 135 -1.19 -0.18 7.10
C SER A 135 -0.83 1.25 7.57
N SER A 136 -0.61 1.44 8.84
CA SER A 136 -0.21 2.70 9.48
C SER A 136 0.34 2.40 10.87
N VAL A 137 1.12 3.33 11.44
CA VAL A 137 1.42 3.34 12.88
C VAL A 137 0.14 3.37 13.72
N SER A 138 -0.92 4.06 13.25
CA SER A 138 -2.24 4.09 13.88
C SER A 138 -2.93 2.71 13.99
N GLY A 139 -2.48 1.71 13.21
CA GLY A 139 -2.92 0.32 13.36
C GLY A 139 -2.20 -0.43 14.48
N ARG A 140 -1.20 0.17 15.10
CA ARG A 140 -0.40 -0.41 16.19
C ARG A 140 -0.48 0.36 17.49
N GLU A 141 -0.59 1.68 17.40
CA GLU A 141 -0.63 2.58 18.55
C GLU A 141 -1.92 3.39 18.55
N ILE A 142 -2.34 3.80 19.73
CA ILE A 142 -3.50 4.67 19.85
C ILE A 142 -3.02 6.11 19.67
N ASP A 143 -3.53 6.73 18.62
CA ASP A 143 -3.25 8.11 18.26
C ASP A 143 -4.55 8.87 17.89
N PHE A 144 -4.44 10.02 17.25
CA PHE A 144 -5.59 10.83 16.83
C PHE A 144 -6.49 10.14 15.79
N ALA A 145 -6.01 9.07 15.17
CA ALA A 145 -6.74 8.28 14.16
C ALA A 145 -7.21 6.91 14.67
N ALA A 146 -7.31 6.75 15.99
CA ALA A 146 -7.63 5.47 16.66
C ALA A 146 -9.01 4.87 16.34
N GLY A 147 -9.96 5.66 15.80
CA GLY A 147 -11.31 5.22 15.44
C GLY A 147 -11.35 4.29 14.21
N PRO A 148 -12.24 4.59 13.22
CA PRO A 148 -12.44 3.70 12.05
C PRO A 148 -11.14 3.39 11.32
N TYR A 149 -10.35 4.41 11.03
CA TYR A 149 -9.09 4.28 10.30
C TYR A 149 -8.10 3.36 11.02
N GLY A 150 -7.71 3.67 12.26
CA GLY A 150 -6.72 2.89 13.01
C GLY A 150 -7.16 1.44 13.21
N THR A 151 -8.45 1.22 13.49
CA THR A 151 -9.01 -0.13 13.62
C THR A 151 -8.87 -0.94 12.34
N MET A 152 -9.21 -0.37 11.17
CA MET A 152 -9.06 -1.10 9.91
C MET A 152 -7.58 -1.31 9.55
N LYS A 153 -6.71 -0.37 9.89
CA LYS A 153 -5.25 -0.55 9.71
C LYS A 153 -4.70 -1.68 10.61
N ALA A 154 -5.20 -1.85 11.83
CA ALA A 154 -4.88 -3.00 12.68
C ALA A 154 -5.40 -4.32 12.09
N ALA A 155 -6.64 -4.32 11.58
CA ALA A 155 -7.22 -5.49 10.92
C ALA A 155 -6.41 -5.94 9.70
N ILE A 156 -5.89 -5.01 8.90
CA ILE A 156 -5.01 -5.30 7.74
C ILE A 156 -3.72 -5.99 8.19
N ILE A 157 -3.10 -5.55 9.28
CA ILE A 157 -1.89 -6.21 9.82
C ILE A 157 -2.19 -7.66 10.17
N HIS A 158 -3.28 -7.90 10.92
CA HIS A 158 -3.67 -9.26 11.32
C HIS A 158 -4.01 -10.13 10.11
N TYR A 159 -4.79 -9.61 9.17
CA TYR A 159 -5.16 -10.30 7.93
C TYR A 159 -3.91 -10.71 7.14
N THR A 160 -2.97 -9.79 6.93
CA THR A 160 -1.74 -10.05 6.16
C THR A 160 -0.85 -11.10 6.84
N GLN A 161 -0.76 -11.08 8.17
CA GLN A 161 -0.02 -12.11 8.90
C GLN A 161 -0.69 -13.49 8.77
N GLY A 162 -2.01 -13.55 8.78
CA GLY A 162 -2.78 -14.76 8.50
C GLY A 162 -2.52 -15.31 7.09
N LEU A 163 -2.48 -14.42 6.08
CA LEU A 163 -2.11 -14.78 4.70
C LEU A 163 -0.70 -15.37 4.63
N ALA A 164 0.27 -14.75 5.29
CA ALA A 164 1.64 -15.23 5.32
C ALA A 164 1.73 -16.69 5.78
N TYR A 165 1.05 -17.01 6.88
CA TYR A 165 1.00 -18.39 7.41
C TYR A 165 0.33 -19.37 6.43
N GLN A 166 -0.78 -18.97 5.81
CA GLN A 166 -1.57 -19.84 4.93
C GLN A 166 -0.91 -20.07 3.55
N LEU A 167 -0.10 -19.12 3.10
CA LEU A 167 0.41 -19.07 1.73
C LEU A 167 1.90 -19.38 1.58
N ALA A 168 2.68 -19.38 2.67
CA ALA A 168 4.11 -19.66 2.63
C ALA A 168 4.44 -20.99 1.91
N GLY A 169 3.69 -22.05 2.22
CA GLY A 169 3.84 -23.36 1.57
C GLY A 169 3.37 -23.40 0.11
N LYS A 170 2.75 -22.32 -0.38
CA LYS A 170 2.24 -22.17 -1.75
C LYS A 170 3.08 -21.21 -2.59
N GLY A 171 4.28 -20.82 -2.10
CA GLY A 171 5.19 -19.93 -2.80
C GLY A 171 4.72 -18.46 -2.86
N VAL A 172 3.89 -18.03 -1.91
CA VAL A 172 3.44 -16.63 -1.82
C VAL A 172 3.80 -16.06 -0.45
N ARG A 173 4.49 -14.93 -0.42
CA ARG A 173 4.82 -14.16 0.77
C ARG A 173 3.79 -13.04 0.97
N ALA A 174 3.50 -12.70 2.21
CA ALA A 174 2.64 -11.56 2.54
C ALA A 174 3.24 -10.77 3.70
N ASN A 175 3.41 -9.45 3.50
CA ASN A 175 3.98 -8.54 4.48
C ASN A 175 3.20 -7.23 4.53
N THR A 176 3.31 -6.54 5.65
CA THR A 176 2.72 -5.21 5.84
C THR A 176 3.82 -4.18 6.01
N VAL A 177 3.63 -3.00 5.42
CA VAL A 177 4.39 -1.79 5.75
C VAL A 177 3.46 -0.86 6.53
N SER A 178 3.93 -0.37 7.68
CA SER A 178 3.21 0.60 8.52
C SER A 178 4.00 1.92 8.53
N PRO A 179 3.61 2.88 7.67
CA PRO A 179 4.23 4.20 7.66
C PRO A 179 3.86 5.01 8.90
N GLY A 180 4.79 5.86 9.34
CA GLY A 180 4.51 7.01 10.18
C GLY A 180 3.95 8.18 9.37
N ASN A 181 4.05 9.40 9.94
CA ASN A 181 3.64 10.62 9.26
C ASN A 181 4.44 10.79 7.96
N THR A 182 3.74 10.80 6.83
CA THR A 182 4.35 10.89 5.50
C THR A 182 3.85 12.16 4.80
N TYR A 183 4.76 13.06 4.47
CA TYR A 183 4.46 14.36 3.86
C TYR A 183 4.66 14.33 2.35
N PHE A 184 3.67 14.82 1.62
CA PHE A 184 3.75 15.10 0.19
C PHE A 184 2.71 16.18 -0.19
N PRO A 185 2.91 16.92 -1.30
CA PRO A 185 1.93 17.89 -1.79
C PRO A 185 0.54 17.25 -1.98
N ASP A 186 -0.51 17.98 -1.61
CA ASP A 186 -1.92 17.52 -1.67
C ASP A 186 -2.22 16.27 -0.83
N GLY A 187 -1.33 15.90 0.07
CA GLY A 187 -1.52 14.85 1.06
C GLY A 187 -2.24 15.34 2.31
N VAL A 188 -2.57 14.41 3.22
CA VAL A 188 -3.23 14.72 4.50
C VAL A 188 -2.41 15.71 5.32
N TRP A 189 -1.11 15.50 5.44
CA TRP A 189 -0.25 16.37 6.25
C TRP A 189 -0.03 17.74 5.63
N SER A 190 -0.02 17.87 4.29
CA SER A 190 -0.01 19.16 3.60
C SER A 190 -1.31 19.93 3.84
N SER A 191 -2.45 19.24 3.86
CA SER A 191 -3.73 19.85 4.22
C SER A 191 -3.79 20.28 5.69
N ILE A 192 -3.27 19.45 6.60
CA ILE A 192 -3.19 19.78 8.04
C ILE A 192 -2.27 20.97 8.27
N GLU A 193 -1.10 21.02 7.61
CA GLU A 193 -0.17 22.16 7.69
C GLU A 193 -0.85 23.49 7.37
N GLN A 194 -1.74 23.49 6.37
CA GLN A 194 -2.45 24.70 5.93
C GLN A 194 -3.65 25.05 6.82
N ASN A 195 -4.39 24.04 7.32
CA ASN A 195 -5.67 24.26 8.00
C ASN A 195 -5.60 24.13 9.52
N ASP A 196 -4.58 23.45 10.06
CA ASP A 196 -4.33 23.26 11.49
C ASP A 196 -2.81 23.21 11.76
N PRO A 197 -2.10 24.34 11.65
CA PRO A 197 -0.65 24.41 11.85
C PRO A 197 -0.18 23.96 13.24
N GLU A 198 -1.04 24.07 14.26
CA GLU A 198 -0.72 23.64 15.62
C GLU A 198 -0.67 22.12 15.72
N LEU A 199 -1.64 21.43 15.13
CA LEU A 199 -1.63 19.98 15.01
C LEU A 199 -0.42 19.51 14.19
N PHE A 200 -0.12 20.18 13.07
CA PHE A 200 1.04 19.85 12.24
C PHE A 200 2.35 19.97 13.05
N ALA A 201 2.56 21.08 13.76
CA ALA A 201 3.75 21.30 14.59
C ALA A 201 3.86 20.26 15.72
N THR A 202 2.73 19.91 16.35
CA THR A 202 2.68 18.88 17.39
C THR A 202 3.08 17.51 16.82
N ALA A 203 2.52 17.11 15.68
CA ALA A 203 2.84 15.85 15.03
C ALA A 203 4.30 15.78 14.55
N LEU A 204 4.84 16.89 14.07
CA LEU A 204 6.24 17.00 13.67
C LEU A 204 7.18 16.84 14.88
N ALA A 205 6.86 17.46 16.00
CA ALA A 205 7.65 17.40 17.24
C ALA A 205 7.67 16.01 17.88
N LEU A 206 6.68 15.16 17.60
CA LEU A 206 6.64 13.78 18.07
C LEU A 206 7.69 12.89 17.38
N ASN A 207 8.10 13.24 16.16
CA ASN A 207 9.08 12.45 15.42
C ASN A 207 10.51 12.84 15.82
N PRO A 208 11.32 11.91 16.37
CA PRO A 208 12.70 12.22 16.82
C PRO A 208 13.63 12.68 15.70
N THR A 209 13.30 12.35 14.43
CA THR A 209 14.09 12.79 13.28
C THR A 209 13.88 14.27 12.94
N GLY A 210 12.91 14.94 13.53
CA GLY A 210 12.55 16.33 13.25
C GLY A 210 11.87 16.55 11.91
N ARG A 211 11.45 15.47 11.23
CA ARG A 211 10.74 15.54 9.95
C ARG A 211 9.76 14.38 9.77
N MET A 212 8.86 14.52 8.84
CA MET A 212 8.02 13.43 8.34
C MET A 212 8.75 12.64 7.25
N ALA A 213 8.32 11.41 7.00
CA ALA A 213 8.82 10.61 5.90
C ALA A 213 8.37 11.19 4.54
N THR A 214 9.13 10.93 3.51
CA THR A 214 8.70 11.09 2.12
C THR A 214 8.01 9.82 1.60
N PRO A 215 7.15 9.89 0.57
CA PRO A 215 6.60 8.71 -0.08
C PRO A 215 7.66 7.73 -0.59
N ALA A 216 8.78 8.23 -1.09
CA ALA A 216 9.87 7.41 -1.60
C ALA A 216 10.53 6.57 -0.49
N GLU A 217 10.68 7.10 0.72
CA GLU A 217 11.24 6.34 1.85
C GLU A 217 10.33 5.17 2.26
N VAL A 218 9.01 5.36 2.22
CA VAL A 218 8.05 4.28 2.43
C VAL A 218 8.07 3.29 1.28
N ALA A 219 8.09 3.78 0.03
CA ALA A 219 8.11 2.95 -1.17
C ALA A 219 9.35 2.04 -1.22
N ASN A 220 10.51 2.49 -0.75
CA ASN A 220 11.72 1.66 -0.70
C ASN A 220 11.50 0.39 0.13
N ALA A 221 10.79 0.47 1.25
CA ALA A 221 10.45 -0.69 2.07
C ALA A 221 9.47 -1.63 1.33
N VAL A 222 8.49 -1.08 0.63
CA VAL A 222 7.52 -1.84 -0.17
C VAL A 222 8.23 -2.59 -1.30
N VAL A 223 9.08 -1.90 -2.06
CA VAL A 223 9.86 -2.48 -3.17
C VAL A 223 10.78 -3.59 -2.66
N PHE A 224 11.47 -3.36 -1.53
CA PHE A 224 12.31 -4.39 -0.90
C PHE A 224 11.49 -5.62 -0.50
N LEU A 225 10.36 -5.46 0.21
CA LEU A 225 9.51 -6.58 0.62
C LEU A 225 8.86 -7.30 -0.56
N SER A 226 8.65 -6.61 -1.68
CA SER A 226 8.17 -7.20 -2.93
C SER A 226 9.22 -8.03 -3.66
N SER A 227 10.49 -7.86 -3.32
CA SER A 227 11.64 -8.40 -4.06
C SER A 227 12.08 -9.79 -3.60
N ARG A 228 12.91 -10.45 -4.41
CA ARG A 228 13.58 -11.70 -4.04
C ARG A 228 14.60 -11.53 -2.91
N ALA A 229 15.12 -10.32 -2.71
CA ALA A 229 15.99 -10.02 -1.58
C ALA A 229 15.28 -10.23 -0.22
N ALA A 230 13.94 -10.10 -0.19
CA ALA A 230 13.10 -10.43 0.96
C ALA A 230 12.51 -11.85 0.92
N GLY A 231 13.11 -12.78 0.16
CA GLY A 231 12.56 -14.12 -0.12
C GLY A 231 12.27 -14.99 1.11
N PHE A 232 12.85 -14.71 2.26
CA PHE A 232 12.58 -15.42 3.52
C PHE A 232 11.86 -14.53 4.56
N ILE A 233 11.34 -13.37 4.13
CA ILE A 233 10.57 -12.46 4.97
C ILE A 233 9.10 -12.58 4.58
N THR A 234 8.29 -13.14 5.49
CA THR A 234 6.83 -13.24 5.35
C THR A 234 6.17 -13.13 6.72
N GLY A 235 5.03 -12.46 6.81
CA GLY A 235 4.32 -12.20 8.07
C GLY A 235 4.89 -11.04 8.89
N THR A 236 5.82 -10.24 8.34
CA THR A 236 6.31 -9.07 9.06
C THR A 236 5.37 -7.87 8.90
N ASN A 237 5.34 -7.04 9.93
CA ASN A 237 4.84 -5.67 9.84
C ASN A 237 6.03 -4.72 10.00
N LEU A 238 6.54 -4.19 8.90
CA LEU A 238 7.69 -3.31 8.88
C LEU A 238 7.28 -1.87 9.14
N LEU A 239 7.73 -1.29 10.25
CA LEU A 239 7.56 0.14 10.53
C LEU A 239 8.52 0.98 9.70
N VAL A 240 7.99 2.03 9.09
CA VAL A 240 8.75 3.07 8.38
C VAL A 240 8.29 4.43 8.92
N ASP A 241 8.74 4.76 10.12
CA ASP A 241 8.17 5.84 10.92
C ASP A 241 9.22 6.80 11.54
N GLY A 242 10.51 6.57 11.32
CA GLY A 242 11.58 7.42 11.88
C GLY A 242 11.63 7.39 13.41
N ALA A 243 11.26 6.26 14.03
CA ALA A 243 11.12 6.08 15.48
C ALA A 243 10.02 6.92 16.13
N LEU A 244 8.97 7.27 15.38
CA LEU A 244 7.78 7.94 15.91
C LEU A 244 7.12 7.10 16.98
N THR A 245 6.95 5.80 16.75
CA THR A 245 6.38 4.86 17.73
C THR A 245 7.44 4.42 18.74
N ARG A 246 7.03 4.26 20.01
CA ARG A 246 7.95 3.99 21.11
C ARG A 246 7.90 2.54 21.60
N GLY A 247 7.02 1.74 21.06
CA GLY A 247 6.87 0.33 21.43
C GLY A 247 8.03 -0.52 20.93
N VAL A 248 8.47 -1.48 21.75
CA VAL A 248 9.38 -2.52 21.28
C VAL A 248 8.61 -3.45 20.34
N GLN A 249 9.21 -3.73 19.20
CA GLN A 249 8.63 -4.63 18.19
C GLN A 249 9.13 -6.06 18.49
N PHE A 250 8.19 -6.91 18.89
CA PHE A 250 8.43 -8.34 19.09
C PHE A 250 7.85 -9.12 17.92
#